data_7c64784adec8e8426455a3b90c11cd41
#
_entry.id   7c64784adec8e8426455a3b90c11cd41
#
_cell.length_a   1.000
_cell.length_b   1.000
_cell.length_c   1.000
_cell.angle_alpha   90.00
_cell.angle_beta   90.00
_cell.angle_gamma   90.00
#
_symmetry.space_group_name_H-M   'P 1'
#
loop_
_entity.id
_entity.type
_entity.pdbx_description
1 polymer ?
#
loop_
_entity_poly.entity_id
_entity_poly.type
_entity_poly.pdbx_seq_one_letter_code
_entity_poly.pdbx_strand_id
1 'polypeptide(L)'
;MGTNSAGFALMNTQSYNLVDVKGDEERGAANGRVIYRALEVCATVEDFCHFLDTISKPSDIEANFGVIDAQGGAAMFEVDYYKYAMYDANNPKDAPYGYIARTNFSFAGKVNEGAGYVRYMEADQVLMKASATGSITPQFIFNDLSRSFRNRMLDIDLRSGAYNRPQASGWFVDQDFIPRSSTSCSVVVQGVKPGEKAELTTMWTLLGYPPTGIAVPLWVKDAGKLLPGMVRFGKEHEAAPLSDWSLRLADRVFSYKQGMGTGRYLNWERLYSPEKGDGYMTAITAAEDEVFRTTKSLLEEWYKKGSLDTQAIPKLYDELESSIRMIYQSLLESE
;
A
#
# COMPACT_ATOMS: atom_id res chain seq x y z
N MET A 1 5.99 6.70 3.09
CA MET A 1 4.97 6.46 4.13
C MET A 1 5.61 5.87 5.37
N GLY A 2 4.98 5.99 6.54
CA GLY A 2 5.47 5.43 7.78
C GLY A 2 4.54 5.75 8.95
N THR A 3 4.92 5.26 10.12
CA THR A 3 4.27 5.58 11.41
C THR A 3 5.32 5.82 12.48
N ASN A 4 4.96 6.54 13.53
CA ASN A 4 5.86 6.86 14.65
C ASN A 4 5.31 6.32 15.99
N SER A 5 6.08 6.53 17.07
CA SER A 5 5.73 6.03 18.41
C SER A 5 4.50 6.71 19.03
N ALA A 6 4.06 7.85 18.50
CA ALA A 6 2.82 8.49 18.93
C ALA A 6 1.57 7.87 18.25
N GLY A 7 1.75 6.91 17.33
CA GLY A 7 0.66 6.34 16.54
C GLY A 7 0.20 7.23 15.38
N PHE A 8 0.96 8.29 15.12
CA PHE A 8 0.78 9.12 13.93
C PHE A 8 1.32 8.38 12.71
N ALA A 9 0.54 8.33 11.63
CA ALA A 9 0.96 7.71 10.39
C ALA A 9 0.68 8.62 9.21
N LEU A 10 1.57 8.56 8.22
CA LEU A 10 1.56 9.43 7.05
C LEU A 10 1.96 8.65 5.80
N MET A 11 1.16 8.80 4.75
CA MET A 11 1.49 8.33 3.39
C MET A 11 1.35 9.47 2.39
N ASN A 12 1.94 9.32 1.20
CA ASN A 12 1.69 10.24 0.10
C ASN A 12 1.45 9.54 -1.23
N THR A 13 0.83 10.28 -2.14
CA THR A 13 0.87 10.02 -3.58
C THR A 13 1.20 11.31 -4.32
N GLN A 14 2.10 11.22 -5.32
CA GLN A 14 2.42 12.36 -6.18
C GLN A 14 1.15 12.86 -6.87
N SER A 15 0.88 14.14 -6.82
CA SER A 15 -0.12 14.79 -7.66
C SER A 15 0.54 15.35 -8.92
N TYR A 16 -0.22 15.50 -10.01
CA TYR A 16 0.27 16.06 -11.27
C TYR A 16 -0.65 17.15 -11.81
N ASN A 17 -1.54 17.70 -10.99
CA ASN A 17 -2.51 18.72 -11.41
C ASN A 17 -2.65 19.90 -10.43
N LEU A 18 -1.80 19.98 -9.42
CA LEU A 18 -1.85 21.09 -8.43
C LEU A 18 -0.99 22.27 -8.83
N VAL A 19 0.12 22.04 -9.54
CA VAL A 19 1.10 23.06 -9.88
C VAL A 19 1.32 23.14 -11.38
N ASP A 20 1.41 24.35 -11.93
CA ASP A 20 1.86 24.58 -13.30
C ASP A 20 3.39 24.55 -13.34
N VAL A 21 3.95 23.41 -13.68
CA VAL A 21 5.39 23.26 -13.92
C VAL A 21 5.69 23.51 -15.40
N LYS A 22 6.62 24.41 -15.67
CA LYS A 22 7.09 24.70 -17.02
C LYS A 22 8.45 24.06 -17.23
N GLY A 23 8.58 23.28 -18.31
CA GLY A 23 9.85 22.66 -18.69
C GLY A 23 10.19 21.42 -17.86
N ASP A 24 11.49 21.19 -17.65
CA ASP A 24 12.05 19.99 -16.97
C ASP A 24 12.17 20.17 -15.44
N GLU A 25 11.43 21.08 -14.84
CA GLU A 25 11.45 21.27 -13.40
C GLU A 25 10.95 20.00 -12.67
N GLU A 26 11.68 19.60 -11.64
CA GLU A 26 11.36 18.42 -10.86
C GLU A 26 10.15 18.70 -9.95
N ARG A 27 9.05 17.97 -10.18
CA ARG A 27 7.83 18.11 -9.39
C ARG A 27 7.95 17.43 -8.02
N GLY A 28 7.56 18.13 -6.97
CA GLY A 28 7.41 17.52 -5.66
C GLY A 28 8.71 16.98 -5.07
N ALA A 29 9.86 17.60 -5.36
CA ALA A 29 11.18 17.19 -4.87
C ALA A 29 11.26 17.09 -3.33
N ALA A 30 10.40 17.84 -2.62
CA ALA A 30 10.36 17.84 -1.16
C ALA A 30 9.43 16.77 -0.55
N ASN A 31 8.61 16.05 -1.32
CA ASN A 31 7.57 15.16 -0.79
C ASN A 31 8.12 14.13 0.21
N GLY A 32 9.25 13.49 -0.08
CA GLY A 32 9.90 12.51 0.81
C GLY A 32 10.43 13.14 2.09
N ARG A 33 10.99 14.36 2.00
CA ARG A 33 11.48 15.11 3.18
C ARG A 33 10.34 15.51 4.13
N VAL A 34 9.18 15.87 3.57
CA VAL A 34 7.97 16.17 4.37
C VAL A 34 7.57 14.97 5.21
N ILE A 35 7.51 13.76 4.61
CA ILE A 35 7.16 12.54 5.33
C ILE A 35 8.14 12.30 6.47
N TYR A 36 9.44 12.34 6.19
CA TYR A 36 10.48 12.10 7.19
C TYR A 36 10.36 13.07 8.37
N ARG A 37 10.28 14.38 8.09
CA ARG A 37 10.20 15.41 9.13
C ARG A 37 8.88 15.40 9.90
N ALA A 38 7.75 15.16 9.22
CA ALA A 38 6.48 15.04 9.89
C ALA A 38 6.45 13.86 10.87
N LEU A 39 7.02 12.71 10.51
CA LEU A 39 7.13 11.56 11.41
C LEU A 39 8.02 11.81 12.63
N GLU A 40 8.96 12.77 12.56
CA GLU A 40 9.78 13.16 13.71
C GLU A 40 9.06 14.10 14.68
N VAL A 41 8.13 14.95 14.20
CA VAL A 41 7.63 16.08 15.00
C VAL A 41 6.12 16.09 15.22
N CYS A 42 5.33 15.34 14.45
CA CYS A 42 3.87 15.31 14.56
C CYS A 42 3.40 14.08 15.36
N ALA A 43 2.36 14.28 16.16
CA ALA A 43 1.62 13.23 16.86
C ALA A 43 0.14 13.19 16.44
N THR A 44 -0.38 14.26 15.86
CA THR A 44 -1.79 14.43 15.50
C THR A 44 -1.96 15.01 14.10
N VAL A 45 -3.18 14.92 13.55
CA VAL A 45 -3.56 15.62 12.31
C VAL A 45 -3.38 17.12 12.45
N GLU A 46 -3.68 17.69 13.63
CA GLU A 46 -3.48 19.12 13.90
C GLU A 46 -2.00 19.52 13.88
N ASP A 47 -1.12 18.69 14.46
CA ASP A 47 0.34 18.93 14.37
C ASP A 47 0.81 18.95 12.91
N PHE A 48 0.22 18.11 12.05
CA PHE A 48 0.57 18.12 10.63
C PHE A 48 0.08 19.39 9.92
N CYS A 49 -1.09 19.93 10.27
CA CYS A 49 -1.52 21.26 9.81
C CYS A 49 -0.49 22.33 10.18
N HIS A 50 -0.14 22.41 11.46
CA HIS A 50 0.86 23.38 11.95
C HIS A 50 2.22 23.18 11.28
N PHE A 51 2.65 21.91 11.08
CA PHE A 51 3.89 21.62 10.37
C PHE A 51 3.87 22.15 8.93
N LEU A 52 2.79 21.94 8.17
CA LEU A 52 2.64 22.48 6.82
C LEU A 52 2.65 24.00 6.78
N ASP A 53 2.08 24.66 7.79
CA ASP A 53 2.07 26.13 7.92
C ASP A 53 3.46 26.72 8.16
N THR A 54 4.36 25.93 8.79
CA THR A 54 5.76 26.37 9.05
C THR A 54 6.68 26.24 7.85
N ILE A 55 6.29 25.52 6.81
CA ILE A 55 7.11 25.33 5.62
C ILE A 55 7.17 26.61 4.80
N SER A 56 8.39 27.06 4.47
CA SER A 56 8.61 28.23 3.61
C SER A 56 7.91 28.09 2.27
N LYS A 57 7.33 29.18 1.79
CA LYS A 57 6.62 29.25 0.50
C LYS A 57 7.37 30.15 -0.50
N PRO A 58 7.44 29.78 -1.80
CA PRO A 58 6.94 28.52 -2.36
C PRO A 58 7.73 27.32 -1.84
N SER A 59 7.03 26.19 -1.65
CA SER A 59 7.63 24.90 -1.31
C SER A 59 7.80 24.05 -2.59
N ASP A 60 8.66 23.02 -2.53
CA ASP A 60 8.77 22.03 -3.60
C ASP A 60 7.83 20.84 -3.36
N ILE A 61 6.62 21.07 -2.85
CA ILE A 61 5.66 20.02 -2.50
C ILE A 61 4.53 20.02 -3.53
N GLU A 62 4.30 18.86 -4.14
CA GLU A 62 3.12 18.60 -4.94
C GLU A 62 2.65 17.16 -4.68
N ALA A 63 1.75 16.99 -3.71
CA ALA A 63 1.30 15.65 -3.31
C ALA A 63 -0.03 15.66 -2.57
N ASN A 64 -0.68 14.49 -2.57
CA ASN A 64 -1.72 14.16 -1.62
C ASN A 64 -1.07 13.42 -0.44
N PHE A 65 -1.35 13.84 0.79
CA PHE A 65 -0.91 13.17 2.01
C PHE A 65 -2.11 12.63 2.77
N GLY A 66 -2.12 11.33 3.04
CA GLY A 66 -3.09 10.72 3.95
C GLY A 66 -2.48 10.60 5.34
N VAL A 67 -3.21 11.06 6.35
CA VAL A 67 -2.74 11.14 7.75
C VAL A 67 -3.76 10.51 8.68
N ILE A 68 -3.30 9.71 9.63
CA ILE A 68 -4.10 9.23 10.77
C ILE A 68 -3.32 9.40 12.06
N ASP A 69 -4.03 9.48 13.20
CA ASP A 69 -3.43 9.58 14.53
C ASP A 69 -4.14 8.70 15.58
N ALA A 70 -3.51 8.57 16.75
CA ALA A 70 -4.03 7.75 17.85
C ALA A 70 -5.22 8.40 18.61
N GLN A 71 -5.58 9.63 18.28
CA GLN A 71 -6.74 10.33 18.87
C GLN A 71 -8.00 10.17 18.01
N GLY A 72 -7.88 9.43 16.86
CA GLY A 72 -8.97 9.20 15.91
C GLY A 72 -9.01 10.23 14.78
N GLY A 73 -8.03 11.12 14.68
CA GLY A 73 -7.85 12.01 13.55
C GLY A 73 -7.54 11.19 12.28
N ALA A 74 -8.21 11.55 11.17
CA ALA A 74 -7.98 10.96 9.86
C ALA A 74 -8.28 12.01 8.78
N ALA A 75 -7.31 12.35 7.96
CA ALA A 75 -7.48 13.39 6.94
C ALA A 75 -6.64 13.13 5.69
N MET A 76 -7.09 13.72 4.58
CA MET A 76 -6.35 13.82 3.34
C MET A 76 -6.01 15.28 3.06
N PHE A 77 -4.74 15.54 2.77
CA PHE A 77 -4.22 16.84 2.42
C PHE A 77 -3.78 16.87 0.97
N GLU A 78 -4.25 17.81 0.19
CA GLU A 78 -3.79 18.09 -1.17
C GLU A 78 -2.91 19.33 -1.11
N VAL A 79 -1.60 19.16 -1.25
CA VAL A 79 -0.60 20.20 -0.96
C VAL A 79 0.09 20.64 -2.24
N ASP A 80 0.05 21.94 -2.51
CA ASP A 80 0.80 22.60 -3.58
C ASP A 80 1.96 23.45 -3.04
N TYR A 81 2.64 24.18 -3.89
CA TYR A 81 3.79 25.03 -3.54
C TYR A 81 3.45 26.16 -2.56
N TYR A 82 2.18 26.57 -2.45
CA TYR A 82 1.77 27.74 -1.70
C TYR A 82 0.77 27.46 -0.58
N LYS A 83 -0.09 26.44 -0.75
CA LYS A 83 -1.22 26.17 0.12
C LYS A 83 -1.54 24.67 0.16
N TYR A 84 -2.50 24.33 0.99
CA TYR A 84 -3.10 23.00 0.99
C TYR A 84 -4.63 23.07 1.14
N ALA A 85 -5.30 22.04 0.66
CA ALA A 85 -6.68 21.73 0.99
C ALA A 85 -6.72 20.49 1.90
N MET A 86 -7.53 20.54 2.95
CA MET A 86 -7.72 19.42 3.88
C MET A 86 -9.13 18.85 3.74
N TYR A 87 -9.23 17.54 3.75
CA TYR A 87 -10.48 16.78 3.76
C TYR A 87 -10.47 15.87 4.98
N ASP A 88 -11.41 16.09 5.91
CA ASP A 88 -11.51 15.32 7.16
C ASP A 88 -12.34 14.06 6.93
N ALA A 89 -11.73 12.89 7.13
CA ALA A 89 -12.41 11.61 6.96
C ALA A 89 -13.50 11.34 8.02
N ASN A 90 -13.51 12.11 9.12
CA ASN A 90 -14.56 12.06 10.12
C ASN A 90 -15.73 13.00 9.79
N ASN A 91 -15.59 13.86 8.78
CA ASN A 91 -16.65 14.76 8.32
C ASN A 91 -17.44 14.09 7.17
N PRO A 92 -18.73 13.80 7.35
CA PRO A 92 -19.54 13.18 6.28
C PRO A 92 -19.65 13.98 4.98
N LYS A 93 -19.33 15.29 5.00
CA LYS A 93 -19.28 16.10 3.79
C LYS A 93 -18.04 15.80 2.94
N ASP A 94 -16.92 15.46 3.57
CA ASP A 94 -15.66 15.17 2.91
C ASP A 94 -15.52 13.67 2.61
N ALA A 95 -16.10 12.83 3.47
CA ALA A 95 -16.05 11.37 3.39
C ALA A 95 -17.46 10.75 3.55
N PRO A 96 -18.37 10.94 2.58
CA PRO A 96 -19.76 10.51 2.71
C PRO A 96 -19.93 8.99 2.84
N TYR A 97 -18.93 8.22 2.47
CA TYR A 97 -18.89 6.76 2.58
C TYR A 97 -17.89 6.27 3.64
N GLY A 98 -17.37 7.14 4.53
CA GLY A 98 -16.45 6.77 5.60
C GLY A 98 -15.04 6.44 5.14
N TYR A 99 -14.63 6.86 3.94
CA TYR A 99 -13.27 6.77 3.43
C TYR A 99 -12.93 7.93 2.50
N ILE A 100 -11.64 8.17 2.31
CA ILE A 100 -11.12 9.10 1.30
C ILE A 100 -10.08 8.35 0.46
N ALA A 101 -10.22 8.39 -0.86
CA ALA A 101 -9.28 7.82 -1.80
C ALA A 101 -8.61 8.90 -2.65
N ARG A 102 -7.33 8.73 -2.93
CA ARG A 102 -6.55 9.57 -3.86
C ARG A 102 -5.61 8.70 -4.69
N THR A 103 -5.36 9.16 -5.90
CA THR A 103 -4.32 8.61 -6.79
C THR A 103 -3.38 9.73 -7.22
N ASN A 104 -2.97 9.79 -8.48
CA ASN A 104 -2.00 10.78 -8.94
C ASN A 104 -2.67 12.05 -9.49
N PHE A 105 -3.80 12.43 -8.93
CA PHE A 105 -4.46 13.73 -9.09
C PHE A 105 -5.11 14.18 -7.79
N SER A 106 -5.38 15.46 -7.68
CA SER A 106 -6.03 16.10 -6.54
C SER A 106 -7.36 16.72 -6.97
N PHE A 107 -8.34 16.73 -6.08
CA PHE A 107 -9.66 17.32 -6.35
C PHE A 107 -9.60 18.87 -6.36
N ALA A 108 -8.68 19.44 -5.57
CA ALA A 108 -8.42 20.88 -5.58
C ALA A 108 -7.57 21.34 -6.78
N GLY A 109 -7.05 20.40 -7.58
CA GLY A 109 -6.21 20.68 -8.74
C GLY A 109 -7.00 20.96 -10.01
N LYS A 110 -6.28 21.12 -11.12
CA LYS A 110 -6.89 21.37 -12.43
C LYS A 110 -7.67 20.15 -12.91
N VAL A 111 -8.88 20.40 -13.38
CA VAL A 111 -9.76 19.37 -13.92
C VAL A 111 -9.18 18.81 -15.23
N ASN A 112 -9.29 17.49 -15.41
CA ASN A 112 -8.76 16.74 -16.56
C ASN A 112 -7.23 16.76 -16.70
N GLU A 113 -6.51 17.17 -15.66
CA GLU A 113 -5.06 17.03 -15.56
C GLU A 113 -4.70 16.01 -14.45
N GLY A 114 -3.45 15.53 -14.47
CA GLY A 114 -2.99 14.49 -13.54
C GLY A 114 -3.05 13.09 -14.13
N ALA A 115 -2.97 12.07 -13.27
CA ALA A 115 -2.91 10.66 -13.67
C ALA A 115 -3.65 9.75 -12.70
N GLY A 116 -3.92 8.51 -13.12
CA GLY A 116 -4.49 7.49 -12.25
C GLY A 116 -6.00 7.54 -12.09
N TYR A 117 -6.72 8.19 -12.97
CA TYR A 117 -8.19 8.25 -12.93
C TYR A 117 -8.84 6.86 -12.97
N VAL A 118 -8.32 5.96 -13.82
CA VAL A 118 -8.83 4.59 -13.94
C VAL A 118 -8.63 3.81 -12.64
N ARG A 119 -7.45 3.95 -12.01
CA ARG A 119 -7.15 3.36 -10.70
C ARG A 119 -8.01 3.96 -9.58
N TYR A 120 -8.30 5.26 -9.64
CA TYR A 120 -9.23 5.91 -8.72
C TYR A 120 -10.63 5.32 -8.85
N MET A 121 -11.16 5.18 -10.07
CA MET A 121 -12.49 4.60 -10.31
C MET A 121 -12.61 3.18 -9.75
N GLU A 122 -11.57 2.36 -9.89
CA GLU A 122 -11.57 1.02 -9.30
C GLU A 122 -11.47 1.07 -7.77
N ALA A 123 -10.55 1.86 -7.23
CA ALA A 123 -10.37 1.98 -5.78
C ALA A 123 -11.63 2.48 -5.09
N ASP A 124 -12.28 3.51 -5.64
CA ASP A 124 -13.52 4.08 -5.12
C ASP A 124 -14.65 3.04 -5.09
N GLN A 125 -14.84 2.29 -6.16
CA GLN A 125 -15.87 1.24 -6.24
C GLN A 125 -15.62 0.08 -5.26
N VAL A 126 -14.36 -0.35 -5.13
CA VAL A 126 -13.97 -1.43 -4.20
C VAL A 126 -14.20 -0.98 -2.76
N LEU A 127 -13.74 0.22 -2.41
CA LEU A 127 -13.88 0.79 -1.08
C LEU A 127 -15.35 1.09 -0.73
N MET A 128 -16.14 1.62 -1.66
CA MET A 128 -17.56 1.91 -1.45
C MET A 128 -18.34 0.64 -1.08
N LYS A 129 -18.11 -0.47 -1.78
CA LYS A 129 -18.74 -1.76 -1.47
C LYS A 129 -18.34 -2.28 -0.09
N ALA A 130 -17.06 -2.22 0.22
CA ALA A 130 -16.54 -2.69 1.49
C ALA A 130 -16.98 -1.80 2.66
N SER A 131 -17.06 -0.49 2.47
CA SER A 131 -17.57 0.44 3.47
C SER A 131 -19.04 0.15 3.80
N ALA A 132 -19.87 -0.07 2.80
CA ALA A 132 -21.29 -0.39 2.99
C ALA A 132 -21.53 -1.66 3.84
N THR A 133 -20.56 -2.58 3.88
CA THR A 133 -20.61 -3.83 4.67
C THR A 133 -19.73 -3.81 5.92
N GLY A 134 -19.01 -2.71 6.17
CA GLY A 134 -18.05 -2.61 7.28
C GLY A 134 -16.87 -3.58 7.17
N SER A 135 -16.49 -3.97 5.94
CA SER A 135 -15.47 -5.00 5.68
C SER A 135 -14.09 -4.44 5.31
N ILE A 136 -13.85 -3.14 5.47
CA ILE A 136 -12.53 -2.54 5.25
C ILE A 136 -11.58 -3.00 6.35
N THR A 137 -10.72 -3.96 6.04
CA THR A 137 -9.68 -4.51 6.91
C THR A 137 -8.33 -4.48 6.20
N PRO A 138 -7.19 -4.60 6.91
CA PRO A 138 -5.90 -4.74 6.24
C PRO A 138 -5.86 -5.89 5.23
N GLN A 139 -6.39 -7.06 5.59
CA GLN A 139 -6.48 -8.20 4.69
C GLN A 139 -7.30 -7.91 3.44
N PHE A 140 -8.47 -7.24 3.58
CA PHE A 140 -9.27 -6.79 2.44
C PHE A 140 -8.47 -5.84 1.53
N ILE A 141 -7.74 -4.87 2.09
CA ILE A 141 -6.94 -3.94 1.28
C ILE A 141 -5.89 -4.68 0.45
N PHE A 142 -5.22 -5.69 1.00
CA PHE A 142 -4.25 -6.48 0.22
C PHE A 142 -4.93 -7.37 -0.81
N ASN A 143 -5.99 -8.09 -0.45
CA ASN A 143 -6.59 -9.09 -1.32
C ASN A 143 -7.46 -8.49 -2.43
N ASP A 144 -8.26 -7.48 -2.11
CA ASP A 144 -9.27 -6.96 -3.02
C ASP A 144 -8.87 -5.65 -3.69
N LEU A 145 -8.13 -4.78 -2.97
CA LEU A 145 -7.70 -3.50 -3.54
C LEU A 145 -6.31 -3.60 -4.17
N SER A 146 -5.28 -3.96 -3.40
CA SER A 146 -3.89 -3.97 -3.89
C SER A 146 -3.63 -4.98 -5.01
N ARG A 147 -4.49 -6.00 -5.13
CA ARG A 147 -4.43 -7.05 -6.16
C ARG A 147 -5.62 -6.98 -7.12
N SER A 148 -6.25 -5.81 -7.28
CA SER A 148 -7.33 -5.65 -8.25
C SER A 148 -6.79 -5.50 -9.67
N PHE A 149 -7.15 -6.45 -10.53
CA PHE A 149 -6.87 -6.43 -11.97
C PHE A 149 -8.12 -6.05 -12.77
N ARG A 150 -8.77 -4.99 -12.31
CA ARG A 150 -9.90 -4.37 -12.99
C ARG A 150 -9.52 -3.04 -13.63
N ASN A 151 -10.02 -2.85 -14.85
CA ASN A 151 -10.00 -1.57 -15.52
C ASN A 151 -11.45 -1.17 -15.85
N ARG A 152 -11.97 -0.20 -15.11
CA ARG A 152 -13.36 0.24 -15.21
C ARG A 152 -13.67 0.98 -16.52
N MET A 153 -12.69 1.66 -17.07
CA MET A 153 -12.87 2.39 -18.32
C MET A 153 -13.03 1.44 -19.50
N LEU A 154 -12.34 0.30 -19.48
CA LEU A 154 -12.39 -0.71 -20.54
C LEU A 154 -13.34 -1.87 -20.22
N ASP A 155 -14.01 -1.84 -19.08
CA ASP A 155 -14.84 -2.95 -18.56
C ASP A 155 -14.11 -4.30 -18.52
N ILE A 156 -12.85 -4.26 -18.14
CA ILE A 156 -12.00 -5.45 -18.01
C ILE A 156 -11.95 -5.89 -16.54
N ASP A 157 -12.12 -7.19 -16.31
CA ASP A 157 -11.84 -7.86 -15.04
C ASP A 157 -11.14 -9.19 -15.33
N LEU A 158 -9.83 -9.24 -15.11
CA LEU A 158 -9.04 -10.44 -15.41
C LEU A 158 -9.41 -11.63 -14.50
N ARG A 159 -9.95 -11.38 -13.29
CA ARG A 159 -10.40 -12.45 -12.40
C ARG A 159 -11.71 -13.10 -12.83
N SER A 160 -12.51 -12.45 -13.68
CA SER A 160 -13.80 -12.98 -14.12
C SER A 160 -13.68 -14.22 -15.01
N GLY A 161 -12.50 -14.56 -15.49
CA GLY A 161 -12.24 -15.70 -16.38
C GLY A 161 -12.73 -15.50 -17.82
N ALA A 162 -13.81 -14.73 -18.03
CA ALA A 162 -14.38 -14.49 -19.36
C ALA A 162 -13.45 -13.73 -20.29
N TYR A 163 -12.63 -12.86 -19.72
CA TYR A 163 -11.73 -11.98 -20.47
C TYR A 163 -10.38 -12.63 -20.81
N ASN A 164 -10.02 -13.73 -20.14
CA ASN A 164 -8.70 -14.36 -20.29
C ASN A 164 -8.53 -15.16 -21.58
N ARG A 165 -9.58 -15.30 -22.40
CA ARG A 165 -9.61 -16.24 -23.51
C ARG A 165 -9.71 -15.69 -24.92
N PRO A 166 -9.69 -14.37 -25.18
CA PRO A 166 -9.98 -13.93 -26.55
C PRO A 166 -9.03 -14.48 -27.58
N GLN A 167 -7.97 -15.14 -27.30
CA GLN A 167 -7.03 -15.72 -28.26
C GLN A 167 -6.16 -16.81 -27.64
N ALA A 168 -6.54 -17.34 -26.47
CA ALA A 168 -5.81 -18.36 -25.73
C ALA A 168 -4.33 -18.00 -25.45
N SER A 169 -3.99 -16.70 -25.43
CA SER A 169 -2.61 -16.27 -25.23
C SER A 169 -2.20 -16.19 -23.76
N GLY A 170 -3.16 -15.95 -22.86
CA GLY A 170 -2.89 -15.72 -21.43
C GLY A 170 -2.09 -14.46 -21.12
N TRP A 171 -1.77 -13.64 -22.13
CA TRP A 171 -0.99 -12.42 -22.00
C TRP A 171 -1.84 -11.16 -22.11
N PHE A 172 -1.61 -10.23 -21.20
CA PHE A 172 -2.29 -8.93 -21.16
C PHE A 172 -1.30 -7.79 -21.11
N VAL A 173 -1.67 -6.66 -21.66
CA VAL A 173 -0.92 -5.42 -21.48
C VAL A 173 -1.11 -4.93 -20.06
N ASP A 174 -0.01 -4.69 -19.34
CA ASP A 174 -0.03 -4.16 -17.98
C ASP A 174 -0.30 -2.66 -18.02
N GLN A 175 -1.57 -2.28 -18.05
CA GLN A 175 -2.00 -0.89 -18.12
C GLN A 175 -3.06 -0.56 -17.07
N ASP A 176 -2.74 0.42 -16.23
CA ASP A 176 -3.66 1.12 -15.32
C ASP A 176 -4.48 0.23 -14.38
N PHE A 177 -4.03 -1.00 -14.12
CA PHE A 177 -4.48 -1.77 -12.97
C PHE A 177 -3.92 -1.15 -11.68
N ILE A 178 -4.51 -1.44 -10.53
CA ILE A 178 -3.95 -1.00 -9.26
C ILE A 178 -2.53 -1.55 -9.06
N PRO A 179 -2.28 -2.88 -9.16
CA PRO A 179 -0.91 -3.40 -9.15
C PRO A 179 -0.30 -3.35 -10.55
N ARG A 180 0.54 -2.36 -10.79
CA ARG A 180 1.33 -2.22 -12.04
C ARG A 180 2.67 -2.94 -11.90
N SER A 181 3.30 -3.29 -13.03
CA SER A 181 4.65 -3.89 -13.05
C SER A 181 5.71 -3.10 -12.27
N SER A 182 5.52 -1.79 -12.14
CA SER A 182 6.38 -0.88 -11.38
C SER A 182 6.00 -0.75 -9.90
N THR A 183 4.93 -1.40 -9.43
CA THR A 183 4.53 -1.35 -8.02
C THR A 183 5.49 -2.20 -7.19
N SER A 184 6.17 -1.58 -6.24
CA SER A 184 7.26 -2.19 -5.46
C SER A 184 6.93 -2.41 -3.99
N CYS A 185 5.75 -1.99 -3.52
CA CYS A 185 5.25 -2.29 -2.18
C CYS A 185 3.77 -1.97 -2.06
N SER A 186 3.14 -2.53 -1.03
CA SER A 186 1.85 -2.11 -0.52
C SER A 186 1.92 -2.06 1.00
N VAL A 187 1.40 -1.00 1.61
CA VAL A 187 1.44 -0.83 3.07
C VAL A 187 0.08 -0.37 3.57
N VAL A 188 -0.36 -0.99 4.65
CA VAL A 188 -1.57 -0.59 5.38
C VAL A 188 -1.18 -0.26 6.81
N VAL A 189 -1.43 0.95 7.27
CA VAL A 189 -1.28 1.29 8.68
C VAL A 189 -2.65 1.18 9.34
N GLN A 190 -2.78 0.18 10.20
CA GLN A 190 -3.93 0.00 11.07
C GLN A 190 -3.71 0.83 12.33
N GLY A 191 -4.36 1.98 12.39
CA GLY A 191 -4.33 2.86 13.57
C GLY A 191 -5.11 2.27 14.74
N VAL A 192 -4.99 2.91 15.90
CA VAL A 192 -5.71 2.59 17.13
C VAL A 192 -6.95 3.48 17.27
N LYS A 193 -7.90 3.06 18.09
CA LYS A 193 -9.05 3.88 18.45
C LYS A 193 -8.71 4.86 19.58
N PRO A 194 -9.43 5.97 19.72
CA PRO A 194 -9.28 6.86 20.86
C PRO A 194 -9.31 6.11 22.19
N GLY A 195 -8.29 6.33 23.03
CA GLY A 195 -8.12 5.64 24.31
C GLY A 195 -7.32 4.34 24.28
N GLU A 196 -7.05 3.76 23.11
CA GLU A 196 -6.12 2.65 22.96
C GLU A 196 -4.67 3.16 22.93
N LYS A 197 -3.71 2.28 23.22
CA LYS A 197 -2.29 2.64 23.24
C LYS A 197 -1.72 2.79 21.84
N ALA A 198 -1.06 3.90 21.56
CA ALA A 198 -0.41 4.21 20.28
C ALA A 198 0.58 3.11 19.81
N GLU A 199 1.23 2.42 20.75
CA GLU A 199 2.18 1.34 20.43
C GLU A 199 1.54 0.13 19.74
N LEU A 200 0.19 -0.01 19.77
CA LEU A 200 -0.57 -1.06 19.08
C LEU A 200 -0.83 -0.73 17.61
N THR A 201 -0.49 0.50 17.17
CA THR A 201 -0.53 0.84 15.73
C THR A 201 0.31 -0.15 14.94
N THR A 202 -0.34 -0.89 14.04
CA THR A 202 0.29 -1.97 13.26
C THR A 202 0.48 -1.53 11.82
N MET A 203 1.72 -1.57 11.35
CA MET A 203 2.06 -1.31 9.95
C MET A 203 2.21 -2.64 9.21
N TRP A 204 1.18 -3.04 8.49
CA TRP A 204 1.22 -4.19 7.60
C TRP A 204 1.99 -3.83 6.35
N THR A 205 3.07 -4.53 6.09
CA THR A 205 4.03 -4.18 5.04
C THR A 205 4.25 -5.33 4.10
N LEU A 206 3.91 -5.13 2.84
CA LEU A 206 4.20 -6.00 1.72
C LEU A 206 5.31 -5.36 0.89
N LEU A 207 6.47 -6.01 0.80
CA LEU A 207 7.59 -5.58 -0.02
C LEU A 207 7.60 -6.34 -1.35
N GLY A 208 7.87 -5.63 -2.43
CA GLY A 208 7.85 -6.16 -3.80
C GLY A 208 6.50 -5.95 -4.48
N TYR A 209 6.23 -6.72 -5.52
CA TYR A 209 5.02 -6.64 -6.32
C TYR A 209 3.82 -7.26 -5.58
N PRO A 210 2.72 -6.53 -5.32
CA PRO A 210 1.65 -7.02 -4.44
C PRO A 210 1.06 -8.38 -4.80
N PRO A 211 0.84 -8.75 -6.07
CA PRO A 211 0.33 -10.07 -6.43
C PRO A 211 1.28 -11.24 -6.14
N THR A 212 2.56 -10.98 -5.94
CA THR A 212 3.58 -11.98 -5.60
C THR A 212 4.24 -11.72 -4.24
N GLY A 213 3.79 -10.71 -3.50
CA GLY A 213 4.30 -10.34 -2.18
C GLY A 213 3.39 -10.83 -1.06
N ILE A 214 3.94 -11.01 0.14
CA ILE A 214 3.23 -11.37 1.36
C ILE A 214 3.36 -10.23 2.36
N ALA A 215 2.22 -9.77 2.92
CA ALA A 215 2.21 -8.74 3.95
C ALA A 215 2.62 -9.31 5.31
N VAL A 216 3.44 -8.55 6.04
CA VAL A 216 3.85 -8.88 7.41
C VAL A 216 3.60 -7.71 8.35
N PRO A 217 3.24 -7.96 9.63
CA PRO A 217 2.99 -6.91 10.60
C PRO A 217 4.29 -6.36 11.17
N LEU A 218 4.37 -5.04 11.34
CA LEU A 218 5.50 -4.35 11.96
C LEU A 218 5.00 -3.36 13.01
N TRP A 219 5.78 -3.16 14.08
CA TRP A 219 5.50 -2.20 15.15
C TRP A 219 6.69 -1.31 15.38
N VAL A 220 6.44 -0.05 15.76
CA VAL A 220 7.50 0.94 16.02
C VAL A 220 8.26 0.64 17.31
N LYS A 221 7.56 0.11 18.33
CA LYS A 221 8.17 -0.19 19.64
C LYS A 221 9.33 -1.17 19.49
N ASP A 222 10.51 -0.76 19.92
CA ASP A 222 11.75 -1.51 19.81
C ASP A 222 12.15 -1.96 18.39
N ALA A 223 11.61 -1.30 17.35
CA ALA A 223 11.85 -1.66 15.95
C ALA A 223 13.36 -1.78 15.60
N GLY A 224 14.21 -0.93 16.19
CA GLY A 224 15.67 -1.02 15.98
C GLY A 224 16.29 -2.38 16.35
N LYS A 225 15.63 -3.16 17.22
CA LYS A 225 16.08 -4.48 17.67
C LYS A 225 15.22 -5.61 17.13
N LEU A 226 13.90 -5.37 17.00
CA LEU A 226 12.90 -6.41 16.79
C LEU A 226 12.44 -6.57 15.33
N LEU A 227 12.89 -5.73 14.39
CA LEU A 227 12.51 -5.92 12.97
C LEU A 227 13.00 -7.29 12.46
N PRO A 228 12.13 -8.08 11.79
CA PRO A 228 12.50 -9.39 11.29
C PRO A 228 13.54 -9.31 10.17
N GLY A 229 14.38 -10.35 10.05
CA GLY A 229 15.44 -10.44 9.04
C GLY A 229 14.92 -10.29 7.62
N MET A 230 13.73 -10.83 7.34
CA MET A 230 13.11 -10.81 6.00
C MET A 230 12.76 -9.43 5.47
N VAL A 231 12.62 -8.40 6.32
CA VAL A 231 12.37 -7.00 5.90
C VAL A 231 13.60 -6.10 6.02
N ARG A 232 14.73 -6.62 6.51
CA ARG A 232 15.96 -5.84 6.65
C ARG A 232 16.79 -5.89 5.38
N PHE A 233 17.39 -4.76 5.07
CA PHE A 233 18.47 -4.68 4.09
C PHE A 233 19.70 -5.40 4.68
N GLY A 234 20.16 -6.44 4.03
CA GLY A 234 21.28 -7.26 4.49
C GLY A 234 22.62 -6.80 3.88
N LYS A 235 23.75 -7.10 4.58
CA LYS A 235 25.10 -6.83 4.03
C LYS A 235 25.40 -7.67 2.78
N GLU A 236 24.75 -8.83 2.65
CA GLU A 236 24.95 -9.79 1.57
C GLU A 236 23.91 -9.67 0.46
N HIS A 237 22.82 -8.90 0.69
CA HIS A 237 21.73 -8.73 -0.26
C HIS A 237 21.53 -7.23 -0.52
N GLU A 238 21.45 -6.86 -1.77
CA GLU A 238 21.11 -5.51 -2.19
C GLU A 238 19.64 -5.13 -1.89
N ALA A 239 18.81 -6.10 -1.49
CA ALA A 239 17.41 -5.91 -1.13
C ALA A 239 17.04 -6.74 0.11
N ALA A 240 15.94 -6.36 0.79
CA ALA A 240 15.33 -7.20 1.82
C ALA A 240 14.86 -8.53 1.22
N PRO A 241 15.05 -9.68 1.90
CA PRO A 241 14.68 -10.99 1.36
C PRO A 241 13.23 -11.06 0.86
N LEU A 242 12.29 -10.49 1.61
CA LEU A 242 10.87 -10.48 1.22
C LEU A 242 10.62 -9.74 -0.11
N SER A 243 11.35 -8.65 -0.34
CA SER A 243 11.30 -7.92 -1.62
C SER A 243 11.94 -8.72 -2.75
N ASP A 244 13.11 -9.33 -2.52
CA ASP A 244 13.81 -10.15 -3.51
C ASP A 244 12.94 -11.33 -3.98
N TRP A 245 12.39 -12.10 -3.06
CA TRP A 245 11.53 -13.24 -3.39
C TRP A 245 10.30 -12.82 -4.19
N SER A 246 9.62 -11.74 -3.78
CA SER A 246 8.46 -11.23 -4.50
C SER A 246 8.82 -10.76 -5.91
N LEU A 247 9.91 -10.03 -6.08
CA LEU A 247 10.33 -9.52 -7.39
C LEU A 247 10.80 -10.65 -8.32
N ARG A 248 11.47 -11.67 -7.80
CA ARG A 248 11.85 -12.86 -8.59
C ARG A 248 10.63 -13.60 -9.13
N LEU A 249 9.53 -13.72 -8.36
CA LEU A 249 8.27 -14.25 -8.88
C LEU A 249 7.61 -13.30 -9.88
N ALA A 250 7.66 -11.98 -9.63
CA ALA A 250 7.14 -10.98 -10.55
C ALA A 250 7.86 -11.04 -11.91
N ASP A 251 9.17 -11.23 -11.92
CA ASP A 251 9.95 -11.37 -13.14
C ASP A 251 9.54 -12.59 -13.98
N ARG A 252 8.95 -13.61 -13.38
CA ARG A 252 8.42 -14.79 -14.09
C ARG A 252 7.08 -14.56 -14.75
N VAL A 253 6.31 -13.58 -14.30
CA VAL A 253 4.98 -13.25 -14.84
C VAL A 253 5.00 -12.08 -15.81
N PHE A 254 6.09 -11.32 -15.87
CA PHE A 254 6.22 -10.21 -16.82
C PHE A 254 7.19 -10.54 -17.95
N SER A 255 6.82 -10.18 -19.20
CA SER A 255 7.77 -10.26 -20.29
C SER A 255 8.74 -9.05 -20.24
N TYR A 256 10.01 -9.33 -20.52
CA TYR A 256 11.04 -8.28 -20.66
C TYR A 256 11.04 -7.63 -22.05
N LYS A 257 10.53 -8.35 -23.04
CA LYS A 257 10.46 -7.86 -24.41
C LYS A 257 9.09 -7.25 -24.63
N GLN A 258 9.09 -5.96 -24.78
CA GLN A 258 7.89 -5.21 -25.11
C GLN A 258 8.06 -4.64 -26.49
N GLY A 259 6.95 -4.45 -27.14
CA GLY A 259 6.89 -3.59 -28.29
C GLY A 259 7.33 -2.16 -27.94
N MET A 260 7.16 -1.21 -28.82
CA MET A 260 7.48 0.20 -28.57
C MET A 260 6.56 0.75 -27.46
N GLY A 261 7.10 0.93 -26.25
CA GLY A 261 6.35 1.48 -25.12
C GLY A 261 6.93 1.10 -23.77
N THR A 262 6.39 1.70 -22.71
CA THR A 262 6.81 1.49 -21.32
C THR A 262 6.04 0.37 -20.60
N GLY A 263 4.97 -0.14 -21.22
CA GLY A 263 4.14 -1.20 -20.64
C GLY A 263 4.83 -2.56 -20.72
N ARG A 264 4.50 -3.48 -19.82
CA ARG A 264 4.92 -4.87 -19.85
C ARG A 264 3.74 -5.77 -20.19
N TYR A 265 4.02 -6.95 -20.74
CA TYR A 265 2.99 -7.97 -20.89
C TYR A 265 2.96 -8.82 -19.62
N LEU A 266 1.77 -8.96 -19.03
CA LEU A 266 1.49 -9.80 -17.88
C LEU A 266 1.01 -11.18 -18.36
N ASN A 267 1.65 -12.23 -17.87
CA ASN A 267 1.16 -13.61 -18.03
C ASN A 267 0.16 -13.94 -16.92
N TRP A 268 -1.14 -13.83 -17.25
CA TRP A 268 -2.21 -14.05 -16.30
C TRP A 268 -2.35 -15.52 -15.85
N GLU A 269 -2.14 -16.46 -16.78
CA GLU A 269 -2.19 -17.90 -16.46
C GLU A 269 -1.14 -18.29 -15.42
N ARG A 270 0.07 -17.74 -15.53
CA ARG A 270 1.13 -17.98 -14.54
C ARG A 270 0.88 -17.28 -13.22
N LEU A 271 0.30 -16.09 -13.26
CA LEU A 271 0.03 -15.33 -12.04
C LEU A 271 -1.18 -15.86 -11.27
N TYR A 272 -2.29 -16.14 -11.93
CA TYR A 272 -3.57 -16.45 -11.28
C TYR A 272 -4.13 -17.84 -11.63
N SER A 273 -3.97 -18.28 -12.88
CA SER A 273 -4.44 -19.59 -13.38
C SER A 273 -5.88 -19.91 -12.97
N PRO A 274 -6.89 -19.18 -13.47
CA PRO A 274 -8.27 -19.29 -12.98
C PRO A 274 -8.89 -20.68 -13.14
N GLU A 275 -8.41 -21.50 -14.11
CA GLU A 275 -8.92 -22.83 -14.36
C GLU A 275 -8.30 -23.91 -13.48
N LYS A 276 -6.99 -23.76 -13.20
CA LYS A 276 -6.23 -24.77 -12.43
C LYS A 276 -6.10 -24.39 -10.96
N GLY A 277 -6.16 -23.09 -10.63
CA GLY A 277 -5.98 -22.58 -9.28
C GLY A 277 -4.54 -22.71 -8.76
N ASP A 278 -3.57 -22.87 -9.66
CA ASP A 278 -2.15 -23.11 -9.34
C ASP A 278 -1.23 -21.91 -9.63
N GLY A 279 -1.80 -20.74 -9.93
CA GLY A 279 -1.02 -19.52 -10.14
C GLY A 279 -0.34 -19.00 -8.87
N TYR A 280 0.76 -18.26 -9.04
CA TYR A 280 1.55 -17.73 -7.92
C TYR A 280 0.70 -16.93 -6.92
N MET A 281 -0.20 -16.08 -7.40
CA MET A 281 -1.04 -15.24 -6.54
C MET A 281 -1.95 -16.08 -5.62
N THR A 282 -2.42 -17.24 -6.06
CA THR A 282 -3.23 -18.15 -5.23
C THR A 282 -2.44 -18.67 -4.03
N ALA A 283 -1.23 -19.17 -4.27
CA ALA A 283 -0.35 -19.66 -3.20
C ALA A 283 0.09 -18.53 -2.26
N ILE A 284 0.43 -17.37 -2.79
CA ILE A 284 0.81 -16.17 -2.03
C ILE A 284 -0.34 -15.69 -1.14
N THR A 285 -1.57 -15.61 -1.67
CA THR A 285 -2.74 -15.20 -0.89
C THR A 285 -3.02 -16.18 0.24
N ALA A 286 -2.96 -17.48 -0.01
CA ALA A 286 -3.14 -18.49 1.03
C ALA A 286 -2.09 -18.40 2.16
N ALA A 287 -0.82 -18.14 1.80
CA ALA A 287 0.24 -17.93 2.78
C ALA A 287 0.03 -16.63 3.59
N GLU A 288 -0.43 -15.57 2.95
CA GLU A 288 -0.73 -14.30 3.63
C GLU A 288 -1.94 -14.43 4.58
N ASP A 289 -2.97 -15.19 4.20
CA ASP A 289 -4.11 -15.49 5.09
C ASP A 289 -3.64 -16.16 6.40
N GLU A 290 -2.63 -17.03 6.32
CA GLU A 290 -2.01 -17.63 7.49
C GLU A 290 -1.28 -16.60 8.36
N VAL A 291 -0.56 -15.65 7.76
CA VAL A 291 0.08 -14.53 8.48
C VAL A 291 -0.96 -13.72 9.23
N PHE A 292 -2.07 -13.36 8.58
CA PHE A 292 -3.16 -12.62 9.23
C PHE A 292 -3.79 -13.43 10.38
N ARG A 293 -4.04 -14.72 10.17
CA ARG A 293 -4.64 -15.62 11.18
C ARG A 293 -3.75 -15.75 12.42
N THR A 294 -2.46 -15.99 12.23
CA THR A 294 -1.48 -16.13 13.34
C THR A 294 -1.35 -14.81 14.10
N THR A 295 -1.25 -13.70 13.39
CA THR A 295 -1.08 -12.37 14.02
C THR A 295 -2.34 -11.91 14.75
N LYS A 296 -3.52 -12.23 14.23
CA LYS A 296 -4.81 -11.80 14.80
C LYS A 296 -4.97 -12.21 16.27
N SER A 297 -4.62 -13.44 16.59
CA SER A 297 -4.74 -13.95 17.97
C SER A 297 -3.90 -13.15 18.96
N LEU A 298 -2.68 -12.80 18.59
CA LEU A 298 -1.78 -11.96 19.40
C LEU A 298 -2.29 -10.52 19.51
N LEU A 299 -2.73 -9.92 18.41
CA LEU A 299 -3.30 -8.58 18.44
C LEU A 299 -4.51 -8.49 19.35
N GLU A 300 -5.44 -9.46 19.29
CA GLU A 300 -6.60 -9.49 20.18
C GLU A 300 -6.20 -9.57 21.66
N GLU A 301 -5.16 -10.32 21.99
CA GLU A 301 -4.61 -10.39 23.35
C GLU A 301 -4.01 -9.05 23.78
N TRP A 302 -3.19 -8.43 22.93
CA TRP A 302 -2.53 -7.14 23.21
C TRP A 302 -3.54 -6.00 23.35
N TYR A 303 -4.57 -5.96 22.50
CA TYR A 303 -5.66 -4.98 22.66
C TYR A 303 -6.41 -5.16 23.97
N LYS A 304 -6.67 -6.41 24.42
CA LYS A 304 -7.29 -6.68 25.72
C LYS A 304 -6.40 -6.26 26.88
N LYS A 305 -5.09 -6.48 26.79
CA LYS A 305 -4.10 -6.05 27.79
C LYS A 305 -3.83 -4.54 27.75
N GLY A 306 -4.14 -3.88 26.66
CA GLY A 306 -3.81 -2.48 26.39
C GLY A 306 -2.30 -2.22 26.27
N SER A 307 -1.51 -3.22 25.83
CA SER A 307 -0.07 -3.08 25.65
C SER A 307 0.50 -4.12 24.69
N LEU A 308 1.51 -3.73 23.95
CA LEU A 308 2.29 -4.59 23.07
C LEU A 308 3.24 -5.47 23.89
N ASP A 309 3.26 -6.77 23.62
CA ASP A 309 4.22 -7.70 24.21
C ASP A 309 5.45 -7.87 23.33
N THR A 310 6.51 -7.11 23.63
CA THR A 310 7.76 -7.15 22.86
C THR A 310 8.52 -8.48 22.99
N GLN A 311 8.19 -9.33 23.98
CA GLN A 311 8.81 -10.65 24.12
C GLN A 311 8.17 -11.70 23.20
N ALA A 312 6.91 -11.50 22.81
CA ALA A 312 6.22 -12.37 21.87
C ALA A 312 6.60 -12.10 20.40
N ILE A 313 7.03 -10.88 20.07
CA ILE A 313 7.34 -10.45 18.71
C ILE A 313 8.43 -11.30 18.03
N PRO A 314 9.60 -11.58 18.63
CA PRO A 314 10.63 -12.39 17.98
C PRO A 314 10.13 -13.77 17.60
N LYS A 315 9.39 -14.44 18.50
CA LYS A 315 8.81 -15.76 18.23
C LYS A 315 7.83 -15.73 17.04
N LEU A 316 6.95 -14.71 17.01
CA LEU A 316 6.07 -14.50 15.87
C LEU A 316 6.85 -14.36 14.56
N TYR A 317 7.89 -13.52 14.55
CA TYR A 317 8.68 -13.29 13.36
C TYR A 317 9.46 -14.51 12.90
N ASP A 318 10.02 -15.31 13.82
CA ASP A 318 10.71 -16.57 13.48
C ASP A 318 9.75 -17.57 12.82
N GLU A 319 8.52 -17.67 13.35
CA GLU A 319 7.45 -18.53 12.80
C GLU A 319 7.04 -18.04 11.40
N LEU A 320 6.73 -16.76 11.25
CA LEU A 320 6.35 -16.16 9.96
C LEU A 320 7.48 -16.28 8.93
N GLU A 321 8.73 -15.96 9.30
CA GLU A 321 9.86 -16.03 8.37
C GLU A 321 10.09 -17.46 7.88
N SER A 322 9.98 -18.45 8.77
CA SER A 322 10.15 -19.85 8.40
C SER A 322 9.09 -20.31 7.41
N SER A 323 7.80 -20.00 7.65
CA SER A 323 6.71 -20.40 6.76
C SER A 323 6.76 -19.66 5.43
N ILE A 324 6.99 -18.35 5.43
CA ILE A 324 7.08 -17.54 4.22
C ILE A 324 8.26 -18.00 3.34
N ARG A 325 9.42 -18.25 3.94
CA ARG A 325 10.61 -18.76 3.23
C ARG A 325 10.31 -20.07 2.52
N MET A 326 9.67 -21.03 3.17
CA MET A 326 9.30 -22.32 2.56
C MET A 326 8.38 -22.14 1.35
N ILE A 327 7.40 -21.23 1.42
CA ILE A 327 6.49 -20.97 0.30
C ILE A 327 7.26 -20.41 -0.90
N TYR A 328 8.09 -19.37 -0.69
CA TYR A 328 8.86 -18.79 -1.79
C TYR A 328 9.88 -19.78 -2.37
N GLN A 329 10.54 -20.59 -1.54
CA GLN A 329 11.43 -21.65 -2.03
C GLN A 329 10.67 -22.62 -2.93
N SER A 330 9.54 -23.14 -2.48
CA SER A 330 8.69 -24.04 -3.29
C SER A 330 8.28 -23.41 -4.62
N LEU A 331 7.83 -22.14 -4.61
CA LEU A 331 7.40 -21.45 -5.82
C LEU A 331 8.56 -21.10 -6.77
N LEU A 332 9.74 -20.83 -6.23
CA LEU A 332 10.93 -20.50 -7.03
C LEU A 332 11.67 -21.73 -7.56
N GLU A 333 11.50 -22.91 -6.94
CA GLU A 333 12.11 -24.18 -7.39
C GLU A 333 11.21 -24.98 -8.35
N SER A 334 9.92 -24.65 -8.43
CA SER A 334 8.92 -25.37 -9.24
C SER A 334 8.98 -25.07 -10.75
N GLU A 335 10.15 -25.06 -11.38
CA GLU A 335 10.34 -25.00 -12.86
C GLU A 335 11.07 -26.21 -13.41
#